data_2f424f4ef530aab100b611abc226646e
#
_entry.id   2f424f4ef530aab100b611abc226646e
#
_cell.length_a   1.000
_cell.length_b   1.000
_cell.length_c   1.000
_cell.angle_alpha   90.00
_cell.angle_beta   90.00
_cell.angle_gamma   90.00
#
_symmetry.space_group_name_H-M   'P 1'
#
loop_
_entity.id
_entity.type
_entity.pdbx_description
1 polymer ?
#
loop_
_entity_poly.entity_id
_entity_poly.type
_entity_poly.pdbx_seq_one_letter_code
_entity_poly.pdbx_strand_id
1 'polypeptide(L)'
;MDENTKPKAMKQKTLVSPNVTIPSVTEDDLETSVSNLTNNMIAHINSKALKRPGTFAIGEKATSVGRVKRNMNITVGDKHKNDIPVVMVLGLVASKAVQDYYKWNKELPKDINVSVEYSTALPAREYDPSVAQKFENRFLDETHVVDIYVNATPVTVRINFDKVKVTQEGVPAVYALIEGGEKLLAEYHSAYGQGIGNKDFKNRKLLLVDIGDGTTEFIYVVKGKPVNDLCEGKRYGVGHAADVAKKLFDEDVKVDISMTRQQFMQVVFDKDHHFHDKANGALEDAKVEQSEMILEQITDMFLNTLSGNVDDVVVFGGGSAAFKDDMYDDLKEFTNSVNARTLWVPKEMAPSLNAIGLDILNDKVFFKGVVAGNGE
;
A
#
# COMPACT_ATOMS: atom_id res chain seq x y z
N MET A 1 -29.04 -0.38 5.74
CA MET A 1 -27.84 -0.23 4.89
C MET A 1 -27.54 -1.61 4.33
N ASP A 2 -27.65 -1.72 3.03
CA ASP A 2 -27.45 -2.99 2.33
C ASP A 2 -26.02 -3.48 2.54
N GLU A 3 -25.81 -4.79 2.75
CA GLU A 3 -24.46 -5.38 2.92
C GLU A 3 -23.51 -5.14 1.75
N ASN A 4 -24.04 -4.64 0.62
CA ASN A 4 -23.30 -4.30 -0.60
C ASN A 4 -22.56 -2.94 -0.57
N THR A 5 -22.70 -2.13 0.49
CA THR A 5 -22.11 -0.78 0.59
C THR A 5 -20.85 -0.72 1.45
N LYS A 6 -20.37 -1.86 1.96
CA LYS A 6 -19.12 -1.86 2.73
C LYS A 6 -17.92 -1.69 1.77
N PRO A 7 -16.96 -0.81 2.11
CA PRO A 7 -15.78 -0.62 1.31
C PRO A 7 -15.00 -1.92 1.15
N LYS A 8 -14.58 -2.21 -0.08
CA LYS A 8 -13.84 -3.43 -0.40
C LYS A 8 -12.38 -3.09 -0.62
N ALA A 9 -11.53 -3.54 0.27
CA ALA A 9 -10.08 -3.40 0.09
C ALA A 9 -9.61 -4.29 -1.09
N MET A 10 -8.82 -3.70 -1.98
CA MET A 10 -8.17 -4.40 -3.08
C MET A 10 -6.66 -4.15 -3.01
N LYS A 11 -5.88 -5.21 -3.17
CA LYS A 11 -4.41 -5.13 -3.21
C LYS A 11 -3.95 -5.17 -4.66
N GLN A 12 -3.02 -4.27 -5.00
CA GLN A 12 -2.36 -4.27 -6.30
C GLN A 12 -0.84 -4.04 -6.13
N LYS A 13 -0.05 -4.67 -7.01
CA LYS A 13 1.39 -4.39 -7.08
C LYS A 13 1.61 -2.98 -7.62
N THR A 14 2.42 -2.18 -6.96
CA THR A 14 2.81 -0.85 -7.43
C THR A 14 3.87 -0.98 -8.52
N LEU A 15 3.48 -1.53 -9.65
CA LEU A 15 4.35 -1.83 -10.79
C LEU A 15 3.70 -1.39 -12.09
N VAL A 16 4.47 -0.76 -12.96
CA VAL A 16 4.03 -0.37 -14.32
C VAL A 16 5.08 -0.77 -15.35
N SER A 17 4.61 -1.22 -16.51
CA SER A 17 5.47 -1.40 -17.68
C SER A 17 4.98 -0.50 -18.81
N PRO A 18 5.76 0.52 -19.20
CA PRO A 18 5.37 1.42 -20.27
C PRO A 18 5.66 0.82 -21.64
N ASN A 19 5.03 1.39 -22.68
CA ASN A 19 5.22 1.05 -24.09
C ASN A 19 4.97 -0.44 -24.39
N VAL A 20 3.91 -0.98 -23.78
CA VAL A 20 3.48 -2.34 -24.08
C VAL A 20 2.61 -2.38 -25.34
N THR A 21 2.61 -3.51 -26.01
CA THR A 21 1.71 -3.75 -27.15
C THR A 21 0.28 -3.97 -26.65
N ILE A 22 -0.68 -3.57 -27.47
CA ILE A 22 -2.10 -3.86 -27.24
C ILE A 22 -2.29 -5.39 -27.21
N PRO A 23 -3.09 -5.93 -26.28
CA PRO A 23 -3.30 -7.38 -26.21
C PRO A 23 -3.96 -7.92 -27.47
N SER A 24 -3.56 -9.12 -27.84
CA SER A 24 -4.29 -9.90 -28.84
C SER A 24 -5.57 -10.47 -28.24
N VAL A 25 -6.47 -10.94 -29.11
CA VAL A 25 -7.67 -11.68 -28.69
C VAL A 25 -7.23 -12.90 -27.89
N THR A 26 -7.84 -13.12 -26.72
CA THR A 26 -7.67 -14.32 -25.91
C THR A 26 -8.84 -15.27 -26.11
N GLU A 27 -8.65 -16.54 -25.76
CA GLU A 27 -9.72 -17.55 -25.79
C GLU A 27 -10.69 -17.41 -24.60
N ASP A 28 -10.37 -16.56 -23.61
CA ASP A 28 -11.22 -16.33 -22.46
C ASP A 28 -12.55 -15.70 -22.88
N ASP A 29 -13.63 -16.16 -22.28
CA ASP A 29 -14.93 -15.53 -22.46
C ASP A 29 -14.94 -14.11 -21.87
N LEU A 30 -15.89 -13.31 -22.31
CA LEU A 30 -15.98 -11.91 -21.94
C LEU A 30 -16.19 -11.69 -20.43
N GLU A 31 -16.99 -12.54 -19.80
CA GLU A 31 -17.31 -12.42 -18.37
C GLU A 31 -16.06 -12.68 -17.51
N THR A 32 -15.29 -13.70 -17.83
CA THR A 32 -13.99 -14.00 -17.19
C THR A 32 -13.00 -12.86 -17.40
N SER A 33 -12.90 -12.33 -18.62
CA SER A 33 -11.99 -11.24 -18.95
C SER A 33 -12.32 -9.97 -18.19
N VAL A 34 -13.60 -9.60 -18.08
CA VAL A 34 -14.05 -8.44 -17.30
C VAL A 34 -13.84 -8.67 -15.80
N SER A 35 -14.18 -9.85 -15.28
CA SER A 35 -14.03 -10.18 -13.86
C SER A 35 -12.58 -10.06 -13.40
N ASN A 36 -11.63 -10.44 -14.26
CA ASN A 36 -10.19 -10.38 -13.98
C ASN A 36 -9.51 -9.08 -14.45
N LEU A 37 -10.26 -8.07 -14.89
CA LEU A 37 -9.71 -6.88 -15.53
C LEU A 37 -8.72 -6.13 -14.64
N THR A 38 -8.97 -6.03 -13.34
CA THR A 38 -8.07 -5.37 -12.37
C THR A 38 -6.72 -6.08 -12.21
N ASN A 39 -6.64 -7.39 -12.51
CA ASN A 39 -5.39 -8.14 -12.52
C ASN A 39 -4.72 -8.15 -13.91
N ASN A 40 -5.48 -7.83 -14.97
CA ASN A 40 -5.04 -7.88 -16.36
C ASN A 40 -5.00 -6.49 -17.02
N MET A 41 -4.75 -5.43 -16.25
CA MET A 41 -4.79 -4.05 -16.75
C MET A 41 -3.74 -3.78 -17.82
N ILE A 42 -4.20 -3.56 -19.06
CA ILE A 42 -3.47 -2.86 -20.11
C ILE A 42 -4.31 -1.67 -20.52
N ALA A 43 -3.72 -0.48 -20.47
CA ALA A 43 -4.45 0.76 -20.76
C ALA A 43 -3.60 1.74 -21.54
N HIS A 44 -4.18 2.40 -22.53
CA HIS A 44 -3.62 3.61 -23.11
C HIS A 44 -4.16 4.81 -22.34
N ILE A 45 -3.26 5.58 -21.73
CA ILE A 45 -3.62 6.71 -20.86
C ILE A 45 -3.17 8.00 -21.55
N ASN A 46 -4.14 8.86 -21.84
CA ASN A 46 -3.94 10.21 -22.31
C ASN A 46 -4.35 11.20 -21.22
N SER A 47 -3.35 11.78 -20.56
CA SER A 47 -3.53 12.71 -19.45
C SER A 47 -2.32 13.62 -19.33
N LYS A 48 -2.56 14.93 -19.11
CA LYS A 48 -1.50 15.91 -18.80
C LYS A 48 -0.89 15.69 -17.42
N ALA A 49 -1.57 14.94 -16.56
CA ALA A 49 -1.02 14.51 -15.27
C ALA A 49 0.23 13.61 -15.43
N LEU A 50 0.42 13.01 -16.60
CA LEU A 50 1.57 12.17 -16.90
C LEU A 50 2.62 12.96 -17.69
N LYS A 51 3.89 12.81 -17.32
CA LYS A 51 5.01 13.32 -18.10
C LYS A 51 5.09 12.67 -19.48
N ARG A 52 4.64 11.43 -19.60
CA ARG A 52 4.63 10.65 -20.85
C ARG A 52 3.35 9.84 -20.93
N PRO A 53 2.32 10.35 -21.60
CA PRO A 53 1.14 9.56 -21.99
C PRO A 53 1.57 8.35 -22.84
N GLY A 54 0.78 7.29 -22.82
CA GLY A 54 1.10 6.07 -23.58
C GLY A 54 0.37 4.82 -23.10
N THR A 55 0.81 3.67 -23.60
CA THR A 55 0.21 2.37 -23.24
C THR A 55 1.03 1.69 -22.16
N PHE A 56 0.34 1.28 -21.09
CA PHE A 56 0.92 0.70 -19.90
C PHE A 56 0.30 -0.66 -19.59
N ALA A 57 1.13 -1.63 -19.16
CA ALA A 57 0.66 -2.71 -18.33
C ALA A 57 0.78 -2.25 -16.86
N ILE A 58 -0.23 -2.53 -16.04
CA ILE A 58 -0.41 -1.94 -14.73
C ILE A 58 -0.63 -3.04 -13.68
N GLY A 59 -0.02 -2.88 -12.51
CA GLY A 59 -0.20 -3.78 -11.38
C GLY A 59 0.30 -5.20 -11.64
N GLU A 60 -0.53 -6.19 -11.39
CA GLU A 60 -0.18 -7.61 -11.58
C GLU A 60 0.22 -7.91 -13.02
N LYS A 61 -0.49 -7.35 -14.02
CA LYS A 61 -0.17 -7.53 -15.44
C LYS A 61 1.24 -7.09 -15.80
N ALA A 62 1.75 -6.04 -15.17
CA ALA A 62 3.11 -5.56 -15.42
C ALA A 62 4.21 -6.56 -15.02
N THR A 63 3.90 -7.57 -14.21
CA THR A 63 4.87 -8.61 -13.84
C THR A 63 5.24 -9.51 -15.02
N SER A 64 4.29 -9.78 -15.91
CA SER A 64 4.42 -10.73 -17.04
C SER A 64 4.57 -10.05 -18.40
N VAL A 65 4.20 -8.78 -18.54
CA VAL A 65 4.18 -8.07 -19.82
C VAL A 65 5.12 -6.88 -19.81
N GLY A 66 5.75 -6.62 -20.96
CA GLY A 66 6.65 -5.50 -21.19
C GLY A 66 8.11 -5.78 -20.81
N ARG A 67 9.01 -5.08 -21.48
CA ARG A 67 10.47 -5.23 -21.30
C ARG A 67 11.03 -4.42 -20.13
N VAL A 68 10.43 -3.26 -19.88
CA VAL A 68 10.87 -2.32 -18.84
C VAL A 68 9.83 -2.34 -17.72
N LYS A 69 10.25 -2.71 -16.54
CA LYS A 69 9.41 -2.71 -15.33
C LYS A 69 9.83 -1.55 -14.43
N ARG A 70 8.87 -0.73 -14.04
CA ARG A 70 9.11 0.44 -13.19
C ARG A 70 8.30 0.31 -11.92
N ASN A 71 9.02 0.34 -10.82
CA ASN A 71 8.47 0.48 -9.48
C ASN A 71 8.77 1.89 -8.97
N MET A 72 8.04 2.36 -7.97
CA MET A 72 8.43 3.58 -7.27
C MET A 72 9.77 3.37 -6.57
N ASN A 73 10.71 4.28 -6.83
CA ASN A 73 11.93 4.32 -6.02
C ASN A 73 11.64 5.10 -4.74
N ILE A 74 11.26 4.38 -3.70
CA ILE A 74 10.89 4.93 -2.40
C ILE A 74 12.06 5.69 -1.76
N THR A 75 13.29 5.34 -2.12
CA THR A 75 14.50 5.97 -1.58
C THR A 75 14.70 7.41 -2.06
N VAL A 76 14.30 7.69 -3.29
CA VAL A 76 14.48 9.03 -3.90
C VAL A 76 13.38 9.99 -3.46
N GLY A 77 12.26 9.45 -2.94
CA GLY A 77 11.10 10.27 -2.60
C GLY A 77 10.38 10.81 -3.85
N ASP A 78 9.77 11.98 -3.72
CA ASP A 78 9.04 12.66 -4.80
C ASP A 78 7.83 11.85 -5.33
N LYS A 79 7.09 11.16 -4.45
CA LYS A 79 5.87 10.43 -4.81
C LYS A 79 4.91 11.32 -5.62
N HIS A 80 4.79 12.58 -5.23
CA HIS A 80 3.93 13.56 -5.88
C HIS A 80 4.34 13.90 -7.32
N LYS A 81 5.62 13.73 -7.68
CA LYS A 81 6.14 13.97 -9.04
C LYS A 81 6.19 12.71 -9.91
N ASN A 82 6.01 11.53 -9.31
CA ASN A 82 6.10 10.26 -10.01
C ASN A 82 4.81 9.99 -10.80
N ASP A 83 4.93 9.39 -11.99
CA ASP A 83 3.79 9.05 -12.81
C ASP A 83 3.12 7.73 -12.37
N ILE A 84 3.86 6.84 -11.70
CA ILE A 84 3.36 5.52 -11.30
C ILE A 84 2.08 5.61 -10.46
N PRO A 85 1.98 6.44 -9.39
CA PRO A 85 0.74 6.57 -8.64
C PRO A 85 -0.45 7.02 -9.50
N VAL A 86 -0.23 7.93 -10.44
CA VAL A 86 -1.28 8.43 -11.33
C VAL A 86 -1.73 7.33 -12.30
N VAL A 87 -0.79 6.63 -12.94
CA VAL A 87 -1.08 5.50 -13.83
C VAL A 87 -1.86 4.40 -13.10
N MET A 88 -1.45 4.06 -11.87
CA MET A 88 -2.14 3.08 -11.03
C MET A 88 -3.59 3.48 -10.74
N VAL A 89 -3.80 4.71 -10.30
CA VAL A 89 -5.16 5.21 -9.96
C VAL A 89 -6.04 5.23 -11.20
N LEU A 90 -5.57 5.80 -12.30
CA LEU A 90 -6.36 5.90 -13.54
C LEU A 90 -6.70 4.51 -14.10
N GLY A 91 -5.74 3.58 -14.08
CA GLY A 91 -5.98 2.19 -14.51
C GLY A 91 -7.00 1.46 -13.64
N LEU A 92 -6.91 1.61 -12.32
CA LEU A 92 -7.84 0.98 -11.37
C LEU A 92 -9.26 1.55 -11.49
N VAL A 93 -9.39 2.88 -11.57
CA VAL A 93 -10.70 3.55 -11.75
C VAL A 93 -11.34 3.11 -13.07
N ALA A 94 -10.58 3.09 -14.16
CA ALA A 94 -11.08 2.66 -15.46
C ALA A 94 -11.53 1.20 -15.44
N SER A 95 -10.70 0.30 -14.88
CA SER A 95 -11.04 -1.12 -14.76
C SER A 95 -12.31 -1.33 -13.95
N LYS A 96 -12.42 -0.64 -12.82
CA LYS A 96 -13.59 -0.74 -11.94
C LYS A 96 -14.85 -0.21 -12.61
N ALA A 97 -14.76 0.90 -13.33
CA ALA A 97 -15.89 1.46 -14.09
C ALA A 97 -16.43 0.47 -15.13
N VAL A 98 -15.54 -0.20 -15.87
CA VAL A 98 -15.92 -1.23 -16.85
C VAL A 98 -16.56 -2.43 -16.17
N GLN A 99 -15.97 -2.91 -15.05
CA GLN A 99 -16.54 -4.02 -14.29
C GLN A 99 -17.94 -3.72 -13.75
N ASP A 100 -18.13 -2.50 -13.20
CA ASP A 100 -19.43 -2.08 -12.66
C ASP A 100 -20.46 -1.92 -13.77
N TYR A 101 -20.10 -1.32 -14.90
CA TYR A 101 -21.00 -1.23 -16.06
C TYR A 101 -21.42 -2.61 -16.56
N TYR A 102 -20.47 -3.52 -16.78
CA TYR A 102 -20.73 -4.88 -17.24
C TYR A 102 -21.59 -5.69 -16.28
N LYS A 103 -21.42 -5.50 -14.98
CA LYS A 103 -22.22 -6.17 -13.96
C LYS A 103 -23.73 -5.95 -14.18
N TRP A 104 -24.11 -4.73 -14.58
CA TRP A 104 -25.50 -4.34 -14.75
C TRP A 104 -26.01 -4.57 -16.18
N ASN A 105 -25.20 -4.31 -17.19
CA ASN A 105 -25.63 -4.28 -18.59
C ASN A 105 -25.29 -5.58 -19.35
N LYS A 106 -24.36 -6.39 -18.83
CA LYS A 106 -23.88 -7.63 -19.46
C LYS A 106 -23.27 -7.45 -20.86
N GLU A 107 -22.85 -6.25 -21.18
CA GLU A 107 -22.19 -5.87 -22.43
C GLU A 107 -21.08 -4.85 -22.15
N LEU A 108 -20.10 -4.75 -23.07
CA LEU A 108 -19.08 -3.72 -22.98
C LEU A 108 -19.59 -2.41 -23.57
N PRO A 109 -19.44 -1.28 -22.85
CA PRO A 109 -19.71 0.03 -23.41
C PRO A 109 -18.58 0.42 -24.39
N LYS A 110 -18.86 1.36 -25.29
CA LYS A 110 -17.81 2.02 -26.07
C LYS A 110 -17.08 3.03 -25.25
N ASP A 111 -17.82 3.82 -24.46
CA ASP A 111 -17.30 4.85 -23.57
C ASP A 111 -18.09 4.94 -22.27
N ILE A 112 -17.42 5.38 -21.21
CA ILE A 112 -17.99 5.63 -19.89
C ILE A 112 -17.46 6.96 -19.39
N ASN A 113 -18.35 7.77 -18.78
CA ASN A 113 -17.93 8.92 -17.98
C ASN A 113 -18.08 8.57 -16.50
N VAL A 114 -17.04 8.82 -15.72
CA VAL A 114 -17.04 8.59 -14.28
C VAL A 114 -16.55 9.82 -13.53
N SER A 115 -17.22 10.14 -12.42
CA SER A 115 -16.78 11.13 -11.44
C SER A 115 -16.32 10.43 -10.19
N VAL A 116 -15.18 10.86 -9.63
CA VAL A 116 -14.49 10.20 -8.52
C VAL A 116 -14.14 11.21 -7.44
N GLU A 117 -14.43 10.87 -6.20
CA GLU A 117 -13.78 11.46 -5.04
C GLU A 117 -12.60 10.59 -4.63
N TYR A 118 -11.41 11.18 -4.51
CA TYR A 118 -10.18 10.43 -4.30
C TYR A 118 -9.39 10.97 -3.12
N SER A 119 -8.88 10.08 -2.28
CA SER A 119 -7.92 10.42 -1.25
C SER A 119 -6.69 9.53 -1.30
N THR A 120 -5.56 10.11 -0.91
CA THR A 120 -4.28 9.41 -0.81
C THR A 120 -3.41 10.04 0.26
N ALA A 121 -2.25 9.42 0.53
CA ALA A 121 -1.28 9.95 1.48
C ALA A 121 0.09 10.11 0.84
N LEU A 122 0.84 11.10 1.29
CA LEU A 122 2.26 11.28 1.01
C LEU A 122 3.08 10.85 2.23
N PRO A 123 4.30 10.33 2.03
CA PRO A 123 5.23 10.07 3.13
C PRO A 123 5.36 11.28 4.04
N ALA A 124 5.48 11.04 5.36
CA ALA A 124 5.51 12.12 6.36
C ALA A 124 6.58 13.16 6.05
N ARG A 125 7.73 12.73 5.55
CA ARG A 125 8.86 13.59 5.18
C ARG A 125 8.66 14.41 3.90
N GLU A 126 7.76 13.96 3.02
CA GLU A 126 7.43 14.67 1.78
C GLU A 126 6.22 15.58 1.92
N TYR A 127 5.46 15.38 2.98
CA TYR A 127 4.21 16.12 3.16
C TYR A 127 4.47 17.57 3.55
N ASP A 128 4.02 18.45 2.69
CA ASP A 128 3.85 19.88 2.91
C ASP A 128 2.52 20.28 2.24
N PRO A 129 1.74 21.21 2.79
CA PRO A 129 0.46 21.63 2.19
C PRO A 129 0.57 22.04 0.73
N SER A 130 1.67 22.70 0.33
CA SER A 130 1.89 23.12 -1.06
C SER A 130 2.23 21.94 -1.98
N VAL A 131 2.94 20.94 -1.45
CA VAL A 131 3.25 19.69 -2.15
C VAL A 131 1.99 18.85 -2.31
N ALA A 132 1.19 18.74 -1.26
CA ALA A 132 -0.11 18.06 -1.28
C ALA A 132 -1.04 18.66 -2.34
N GLN A 133 -1.18 19.99 -2.35
CA GLN A 133 -1.99 20.71 -3.35
C GLN A 133 -1.50 20.47 -4.78
N LYS A 134 -0.19 20.47 -5.02
CA LYS A 134 0.35 20.15 -6.36
C LYS A 134 0.02 18.72 -6.79
N PHE A 135 -0.01 17.78 -5.85
CA PHE A 135 -0.37 16.41 -6.16
C PHE A 135 -1.88 16.26 -6.39
N GLU A 136 -2.72 16.94 -5.60
CA GLU A 136 -4.18 17.03 -5.82
C GLU A 136 -4.48 17.56 -7.23
N ASN A 137 -3.82 18.64 -7.64
CA ASN A 137 -4.05 19.30 -8.94
C ASN A 137 -3.72 18.37 -10.12
N ARG A 138 -2.79 17.43 -9.99
CA ARG A 138 -2.55 16.44 -11.06
C ARG A 138 -3.78 15.65 -11.44
N PHE A 139 -4.71 15.46 -10.51
CA PHE A 139 -5.97 14.75 -10.74
C PHE A 139 -7.14 15.70 -11.06
N LEU A 140 -7.13 16.91 -10.50
CA LEU A 140 -8.23 17.86 -10.61
C LEU A 140 -8.22 18.69 -11.92
N ASP A 141 -7.03 18.93 -12.49
CA ASP A 141 -6.85 19.96 -13.53
C ASP A 141 -7.46 19.61 -14.90
N GLU A 142 -7.86 18.34 -15.11
CA GLU A 142 -8.45 17.93 -16.38
C GLU A 142 -9.29 16.65 -16.31
N THR A 143 -10.01 16.36 -17.39
CA THR A 143 -10.60 15.04 -17.64
C THR A 143 -9.52 14.10 -18.17
N HIS A 144 -9.29 12.98 -17.49
CA HIS A 144 -8.34 11.97 -17.92
C HIS A 144 -9.02 10.96 -18.84
N VAL A 145 -8.39 10.63 -19.96
CA VAL A 145 -8.92 9.67 -20.93
C VAL A 145 -8.10 8.38 -20.87
N VAL A 146 -8.78 7.28 -20.59
CA VAL A 146 -8.16 5.96 -20.45
C VAL A 146 -8.86 4.98 -21.36
N ASP A 147 -8.15 4.44 -22.36
CA ASP A 147 -8.63 3.32 -23.13
C ASP A 147 -8.13 2.04 -22.43
N ILE A 148 -9.02 1.40 -21.65
CA ILE A 148 -8.74 0.13 -20.97
C ILE A 148 -9.11 -1.03 -21.91
N TYR A 149 -8.21 -2.01 -22.02
CA TYR A 149 -8.41 -3.13 -22.94
C TYR A 149 -9.00 -4.33 -22.20
N VAL A 150 -10.19 -4.76 -22.64
CA VAL A 150 -10.78 -6.06 -22.31
C VAL A 150 -10.45 -6.99 -23.46
N ASN A 151 -9.48 -7.88 -23.28
CA ASN A 151 -8.83 -8.57 -24.39
C ASN A 151 -8.28 -7.56 -25.42
N ALA A 152 -8.68 -7.66 -26.67
CA ALA A 152 -8.29 -6.70 -27.72
C ALA A 152 -9.26 -5.50 -27.85
N THR A 153 -10.38 -5.49 -27.11
CA THR A 153 -11.43 -4.47 -27.24
C THR A 153 -11.14 -3.30 -26.30
N PRO A 154 -10.90 -2.09 -26.80
CA PRO A 154 -10.77 -0.90 -25.98
C PRO A 154 -12.13 -0.43 -25.48
N VAL A 155 -12.18 -0.01 -24.21
CA VAL A 155 -13.28 0.75 -23.64
C VAL A 155 -12.71 2.09 -23.18
N THR A 156 -13.23 3.19 -23.72
CA THR A 156 -12.81 4.55 -23.36
C THR A 156 -13.48 4.98 -22.07
N VAL A 157 -12.70 5.25 -21.03
CA VAL A 157 -13.19 5.78 -19.77
C VAL A 157 -12.69 7.20 -19.59
N ARG A 158 -13.63 8.15 -19.46
CA ARG A 158 -13.36 9.56 -19.15
C ARG A 158 -13.52 9.76 -17.66
N ILE A 159 -12.42 10.06 -16.98
CA ILE A 159 -12.37 10.15 -15.53
C ILE A 159 -12.24 11.62 -15.14
N ASN A 160 -13.20 12.10 -14.35
CA ASN A 160 -13.16 13.40 -13.68
C ASN A 160 -13.01 13.17 -12.17
N PHE A 161 -12.12 13.90 -11.55
CA PHE A 161 -12.01 13.90 -10.10
C PHE A 161 -12.75 15.12 -9.56
N ASP A 162 -13.88 14.90 -8.89
CA ASP A 162 -14.68 15.99 -8.31
C ASP A 162 -13.99 16.59 -7.10
N LYS A 163 -13.34 15.73 -6.30
CA LYS A 163 -12.53 16.13 -5.14
C LYS A 163 -11.33 15.20 -5.01
N VAL A 164 -10.21 15.79 -4.63
CA VAL A 164 -9.01 15.05 -4.26
C VAL A 164 -8.50 15.55 -2.93
N LYS A 165 -8.11 14.64 -2.04
CA LYS A 165 -7.50 14.96 -0.77
C LYS A 165 -6.22 14.17 -0.58
N VAL A 166 -5.14 14.89 -0.34
CA VAL A 166 -3.84 14.34 -0.01
C VAL A 166 -3.57 14.61 1.45
N THR A 167 -3.38 13.56 2.22
CA THR A 167 -3.00 13.64 3.64
C THR A 167 -1.56 13.15 3.84
N GLN A 168 -1.08 13.25 5.05
CA GLN A 168 0.20 12.71 5.47
C GLN A 168 0.06 11.25 5.88
N GLU A 169 1.01 10.39 5.50
CA GLU A 169 1.09 9.01 6.01
C GLU A 169 1.14 9.02 7.54
N GLY A 170 0.53 8.00 8.16
CA GLY A 170 0.29 7.93 9.61
C GLY A 170 -1.06 8.51 10.03
N VAL A 171 -1.54 9.59 9.43
CA VAL A 171 -2.89 10.11 9.74
C VAL A 171 -3.97 9.07 9.48
N PRO A 172 -4.02 8.41 8.31
CA PRO A 172 -5.01 7.36 8.06
C PRO A 172 -4.92 6.22 9.07
N ALA A 173 -3.72 5.75 9.39
CA ALA A 173 -3.54 4.67 10.37
C ALA A 173 -4.11 5.04 11.75
N VAL A 174 -3.91 6.27 12.22
CA VAL A 174 -4.52 6.74 13.48
C VAL A 174 -6.05 6.72 13.42
N TYR A 175 -6.65 7.14 12.31
CA TYR A 175 -8.10 7.08 12.17
C TYR A 175 -8.61 5.64 12.12
N ALA A 176 -7.87 4.73 11.50
CA ALA A 176 -8.17 3.30 11.56
C ALA A 176 -8.06 2.74 12.99
N LEU A 177 -7.08 3.16 13.79
CA LEU A 177 -6.98 2.79 15.21
C LEU A 177 -8.19 3.27 16.01
N ILE A 178 -8.59 4.53 15.82
CA ILE A 178 -9.68 5.17 16.56
C ILE A 178 -11.05 4.55 16.23
N GLU A 179 -11.26 4.12 14.99
CA GLU A 179 -12.56 3.68 14.48
C GLU A 179 -12.59 2.20 14.03
N GLY A 180 -11.46 1.50 14.11
CA GLY A 180 -11.27 0.16 13.53
C GLY A 180 -11.94 -1.01 14.26
N GLY A 181 -12.59 -0.74 15.38
CA GLY A 181 -13.35 -1.72 16.13
C GLY A 181 -12.50 -2.70 16.96
N GLU A 182 -13.19 -3.57 17.70
CA GLU A 182 -12.57 -4.44 18.72
C GLU A 182 -11.57 -5.46 18.17
N LYS A 183 -11.78 -5.94 16.94
CA LYS A 183 -10.87 -6.94 16.32
C LYS A 183 -9.44 -6.43 16.18
N LEU A 184 -9.26 -5.14 15.96
CA LEU A 184 -7.96 -4.52 15.83
C LEU A 184 -7.16 -4.58 17.14
N LEU A 185 -7.85 -4.48 18.28
CA LEU A 185 -7.24 -4.46 19.61
C LEU A 185 -7.27 -5.83 20.33
N ALA A 186 -7.69 -6.91 19.68
CA ALA A 186 -7.88 -8.20 20.35
C ALA A 186 -6.59 -8.70 21.05
N GLU A 187 -5.45 -8.71 20.37
CA GLU A 187 -4.16 -9.10 20.95
C GLU A 187 -3.68 -8.10 22.01
N TYR A 188 -3.90 -6.82 21.79
CA TYR A 188 -3.55 -5.75 22.73
C TYR A 188 -4.35 -5.89 24.05
N HIS A 189 -5.65 -6.15 23.94
CA HIS A 189 -6.49 -6.40 25.12
C HIS A 189 -6.12 -7.70 25.85
N SER A 190 -5.70 -8.72 25.12
CA SER A 190 -5.17 -9.95 25.72
C SER A 190 -3.90 -9.70 26.53
N ALA A 191 -3.03 -8.81 26.06
CA ALA A 191 -1.76 -8.52 26.70
C ALA A 191 -1.88 -7.50 27.86
N TYR A 192 -2.75 -6.49 27.73
CA TYR A 192 -2.79 -5.32 28.65
C TYR A 192 -4.15 -5.09 29.30
N GLY A 193 -5.15 -5.95 29.06
CA GLY A 193 -6.53 -5.75 29.54
C GLY A 193 -7.30 -4.71 28.72
N GLN A 194 -8.58 -4.60 29.00
CA GLN A 194 -9.54 -3.76 28.24
C GLN A 194 -9.59 -2.29 28.71
N GLY A 195 -8.61 -1.82 29.47
CA GLY A 195 -8.60 -0.46 30.01
C GLY A 195 -8.40 0.66 28.99
N ILE A 196 -7.99 0.32 27.73
CA ILE A 196 -7.78 1.25 26.63
C ILE A 196 -8.59 0.78 25.42
N GLY A 197 -9.55 1.60 25.00
CA GLY A 197 -10.35 1.35 23.81
C GLY A 197 -9.83 2.12 22.59
N ASN A 198 -10.41 1.83 21.43
CA ASN A 198 -10.02 2.47 20.16
C ASN A 198 -10.00 4.01 20.23
N LYS A 199 -10.98 4.64 20.87
CA LYS A 199 -11.09 6.11 20.92
C LYS A 199 -9.99 6.77 21.76
N ASP A 200 -9.38 6.03 22.68
CA ASP A 200 -8.30 6.55 23.54
C ASP A 200 -7.04 6.85 22.74
N PHE A 201 -6.81 6.13 21.61
CA PHE A 201 -5.67 6.36 20.72
C PHE A 201 -5.63 7.78 20.14
N LYS A 202 -6.75 8.49 20.11
CA LYS A 202 -6.78 9.91 19.70
C LYS A 202 -5.92 10.81 20.55
N ASN A 203 -5.82 10.52 21.85
CA ASN A 203 -5.10 11.38 22.82
C ASN A 203 -3.75 10.82 23.22
N ARG A 204 -3.40 9.62 22.77
CA ARG A 204 -2.14 8.95 23.08
C ARG A 204 -1.01 9.42 22.18
N LYS A 205 0.20 9.26 22.64
CA LYS A 205 1.45 9.51 21.91
C LYS A 205 1.90 8.19 21.31
N LEU A 206 1.90 8.11 20.01
CA LEU A 206 2.12 6.87 19.27
C LEU A 206 3.42 6.95 18.47
N LEU A 207 4.22 5.90 18.53
CA LEU A 207 5.23 5.63 17.54
C LEU A 207 4.67 4.56 16.57
N LEU A 208 4.25 5.01 15.40
CA LEU A 208 3.74 4.13 14.34
C LEU A 208 4.93 3.58 13.55
N VAL A 209 4.94 2.28 13.31
CA VAL A 209 5.97 1.56 12.56
C VAL A 209 5.28 0.85 11.40
N ASP A 210 5.30 1.48 10.22
CA ASP A 210 4.71 0.95 8.99
C ASP A 210 5.77 0.17 8.20
N ILE A 211 5.74 -1.14 8.29
CA ILE A 211 6.70 -2.03 7.63
C ILE A 211 6.17 -2.39 6.25
N GLY A 212 6.79 -1.82 5.21
CA GLY A 212 6.47 -2.09 3.80
C GLY A 212 7.37 -3.14 3.14
N ASP A 213 7.30 -3.23 1.82
CA ASP A 213 8.22 -4.06 1.02
C ASP A 213 9.62 -3.43 0.94
N GLY A 214 9.72 -2.13 0.67
CA GLY A 214 11.00 -1.45 0.47
C GLY A 214 11.51 -0.68 1.69
N THR A 215 10.61 -0.14 2.50
CA THR A 215 10.94 0.73 3.63
C THR A 215 10.12 0.40 4.86
N THR A 216 10.63 0.84 6.01
CA THR A 216 9.87 0.98 7.23
C THR A 216 9.79 2.46 7.57
N GLU A 217 8.57 2.98 7.73
CA GLU A 217 8.31 4.34 8.14
C GLU A 217 8.04 4.39 9.65
N PHE A 218 8.75 5.25 10.34
CA PHE A 218 8.61 5.52 11.77
C PHE A 218 7.97 6.89 11.93
N ILE A 219 6.72 6.92 12.41
CA ILE A 219 5.90 8.12 12.42
C ILE A 219 5.48 8.42 13.86
N TYR A 220 5.99 9.49 14.42
CA TYR A 220 5.59 9.94 15.76
C TYR A 220 4.32 10.78 15.68
N VAL A 221 3.33 10.41 16.49
CA VAL A 221 2.00 11.01 16.48
C VAL A 221 1.62 11.50 17.88
N VAL A 222 1.17 12.74 17.97
CA VAL A 222 0.67 13.34 19.21
C VAL A 222 -0.73 13.90 18.96
N LYS A 223 -1.70 13.51 19.79
CA LYS A 223 -3.10 13.94 19.65
C LYS A 223 -3.64 13.75 18.22
N GLY A 224 -3.37 12.60 17.64
CA GLY A 224 -3.82 12.22 16.31
C GLY A 224 -3.13 12.91 15.13
N LYS A 225 -2.05 13.68 15.38
CA LYS A 225 -1.30 14.41 14.35
C LYS A 225 0.15 13.97 14.33
N PRO A 226 0.73 13.62 13.18
CA PRO A 226 2.16 13.39 13.04
C PRO A 226 2.98 14.64 13.37
N VAL A 227 4.15 14.42 13.95
CA VAL A 227 5.16 15.44 14.21
C VAL A 227 6.28 15.25 13.19
N ASN A 228 6.23 15.99 12.09
CA ASN A 228 7.03 15.75 10.87
C ASN A 228 8.54 15.65 11.13
N ASP A 229 9.08 16.56 11.94
CA ASP A 229 10.51 16.61 12.23
C ASP A 229 11.01 15.40 13.06
N LEU A 230 10.06 14.61 13.60
CA LEU A 230 10.32 13.40 14.40
C LEU A 230 9.87 12.13 13.67
N CYS A 231 9.68 12.21 12.35
CA CYS A 231 9.35 11.07 11.50
C CYS A 231 10.56 10.67 10.67
N GLU A 232 10.79 9.36 10.53
CA GLU A 232 11.90 8.81 9.76
C GLU A 232 11.44 7.67 8.84
N GLY A 233 12.13 7.50 7.71
CA GLY A 233 11.99 6.34 6.84
C GLY A 233 13.35 5.65 6.66
N LYS A 234 13.37 4.33 6.81
CA LYS A 234 14.56 3.48 6.63
C LYS A 234 14.30 2.41 5.59
N ARG A 235 15.37 1.89 4.99
CA ARG A 235 15.30 0.80 3.99
C ARG A 235 15.25 -0.58 4.67
N TYR A 236 14.31 -0.77 5.57
CA TYR A 236 14.17 -1.96 6.41
C TYR A 236 12.92 -2.77 6.05
N GLY A 237 12.53 -2.80 4.77
CA GLY A 237 11.36 -3.56 4.31
C GLY A 237 11.66 -5.03 4.01
N VAL A 238 10.61 -5.83 3.88
CA VAL A 238 10.70 -7.28 3.59
C VAL A 238 11.46 -7.56 2.29
N GLY A 239 11.27 -6.74 1.27
CA GLY A 239 11.99 -6.89 0.00
C GLY A 239 13.48 -6.65 0.13
N HIS A 240 13.92 -5.84 1.11
CA HIS A 240 15.34 -5.66 1.39
C HIS A 240 15.92 -6.91 2.05
N ALA A 241 15.22 -7.51 3.01
CA ALA A 241 15.61 -8.79 3.59
C ALA A 241 15.74 -9.88 2.50
N ALA A 242 14.80 -9.93 1.55
CA ALA A 242 14.87 -10.87 0.43
C ALA A 242 16.06 -10.60 -0.53
N ASP A 243 16.45 -9.34 -0.71
CA ASP A 243 17.64 -9.00 -1.52
C ASP A 243 18.94 -9.36 -0.80
N VAL A 244 19.00 -9.24 0.54
CA VAL A 244 20.12 -9.71 1.37
C VAL A 244 20.17 -11.23 1.36
N ALA A 245 19.05 -11.90 1.61
CA ALA A 245 18.92 -13.35 1.59
C ALA A 245 19.40 -13.97 0.27
N LYS A 246 19.06 -13.33 -0.86
CA LYS A 246 19.54 -13.77 -2.17
C LYS A 246 21.07 -13.72 -2.27
N LYS A 247 21.73 -12.71 -1.70
CA LYS A 247 23.20 -12.64 -1.69
C LYS A 247 23.82 -13.73 -0.82
N LEU A 248 23.25 -13.95 0.38
CA LEU A 248 23.68 -15.04 1.26
C LEU A 248 23.53 -16.40 0.58
N PHE A 249 22.41 -16.61 -0.10
CA PHE A 249 22.17 -17.82 -0.89
C PHE A 249 23.19 -17.99 -2.02
N ASP A 250 23.51 -16.95 -2.79
CA ASP A 250 24.49 -16.98 -3.89
C ASP A 250 25.89 -17.35 -3.35
N GLU A 251 26.27 -16.87 -2.17
CA GLU A 251 27.52 -17.21 -1.48
C GLU A 251 27.56 -18.67 -1.03
N ASP A 252 26.48 -19.21 -0.48
CA ASP A 252 26.35 -20.57 0.01
C ASP A 252 26.36 -21.62 -1.10
N VAL A 253 25.75 -21.29 -2.24
CA VAL A 253 25.68 -22.25 -3.37
C VAL A 253 26.97 -22.30 -4.16
N LYS A 254 27.83 -21.28 -4.05
CA LYS A 254 29.14 -21.16 -4.76
C LYS A 254 29.02 -21.28 -6.29
N VAL A 255 27.82 -21.01 -6.83
CA VAL A 255 27.53 -21.03 -8.25
C VAL A 255 26.77 -19.75 -8.53
N ASP A 256 27.20 -18.99 -9.52
CA ASP A 256 26.49 -17.77 -9.95
C ASP A 256 25.18 -18.15 -10.66
N ILE A 257 24.13 -18.31 -9.85
CA ILE A 257 22.79 -18.57 -10.36
C ILE A 257 22.13 -17.21 -10.55
N SER A 258 22.16 -16.72 -11.78
CA SER A 258 21.48 -15.45 -12.13
C SER A 258 19.97 -15.59 -11.97
N MET A 259 19.44 -15.19 -10.81
CA MET A 259 18.01 -15.14 -10.54
C MET A 259 17.57 -13.76 -10.03
N THR A 260 16.36 -13.38 -10.37
CA THR A 260 15.71 -12.20 -9.80
C THR A 260 15.24 -12.48 -8.38
N ARG A 261 14.99 -11.43 -7.57
CA ARG A 261 14.35 -11.58 -6.24
C ARG A 261 13.08 -12.43 -6.30
N GLN A 262 12.25 -12.24 -7.33
CA GLN A 262 11.02 -13.02 -7.47
C GLN A 262 11.29 -14.51 -7.69
N GLN A 263 12.28 -14.86 -8.53
CA GLN A 263 12.69 -16.25 -8.75
C GLN A 263 13.27 -16.85 -7.48
N PHE A 264 14.11 -16.09 -6.75
CA PHE A 264 14.61 -16.51 -5.44
C PHE A 264 13.46 -16.82 -4.47
N MET A 265 12.48 -15.93 -4.35
CA MET A 265 11.31 -16.15 -3.49
C MET A 265 10.46 -17.35 -3.96
N GLN A 266 10.41 -17.65 -5.27
CA GLN A 266 9.78 -18.90 -5.74
C GLN A 266 10.50 -20.13 -5.23
N VAL A 267 11.85 -20.13 -5.23
CA VAL A 267 12.65 -21.21 -4.65
C VAL A 267 12.39 -21.38 -3.14
N VAL A 268 12.25 -20.25 -2.41
CA VAL A 268 11.90 -20.25 -0.98
C VAL A 268 10.54 -20.88 -0.72
N PHE A 269 9.54 -20.63 -1.58
CA PHE A 269 8.18 -21.14 -1.36
C PHE A 269 7.93 -22.54 -1.94
N ASP A 270 8.77 -22.99 -2.86
CA ASP A 270 8.69 -24.33 -3.46
C ASP A 270 9.46 -25.35 -2.63
N LYS A 271 8.75 -26.06 -1.74
CA LYS A 271 9.32 -27.05 -0.83
C LYS A 271 9.97 -28.23 -1.53
N ASP A 272 9.62 -28.49 -2.78
CA ASP A 272 10.17 -29.58 -3.59
C ASP A 272 11.41 -29.13 -4.39
N HIS A 273 11.74 -27.84 -4.37
CA HIS A 273 12.90 -27.32 -5.07
C HIS A 273 14.20 -27.73 -4.37
N HIS A 274 15.17 -28.26 -5.11
CA HIS A 274 16.43 -28.79 -4.57
C HIS A 274 17.30 -27.78 -3.80
N PHE A 275 17.06 -26.49 -3.94
CA PHE A 275 17.69 -25.41 -3.18
C PHE A 275 16.78 -24.80 -2.10
N HIS A 276 15.61 -25.37 -1.87
CA HIS A 276 14.66 -24.83 -0.91
C HIS A 276 15.27 -24.56 0.46
N ASP A 277 15.90 -25.57 1.06
CA ASP A 277 16.45 -25.48 2.42
C ASP A 277 17.50 -24.37 2.55
N LYS A 278 18.39 -24.24 1.55
CA LYS A 278 19.40 -23.18 1.54
C LYS A 278 18.79 -21.80 1.34
N ALA A 279 17.84 -21.68 0.42
CA ALA A 279 17.16 -20.41 0.17
C ALA A 279 16.32 -19.97 1.37
N ASN A 280 15.64 -20.92 2.03
CA ASN A 280 14.87 -20.64 3.23
C ASN A 280 15.79 -20.27 4.42
N GLY A 281 16.89 -20.99 4.62
CA GLY A 281 17.88 -20.64 5.65
C GLY A 281 18.42 -19.22 5.46
N ALA A 282 18.85 -18.87 4.25
CA ALA A 282 19.32 -17.54 3.93
C ALA A 282 18.24 -16.46 4.15
N LEU A 283 16.96 -16.77 3.90
CA LEU A 283 15.86 -15.83 4.17
C LEU A 283 15.63 -15.64 5.67
N GLU A 284 15.65 -16.71 6.45
CA GLU A 284 15.50 -16.61 7.90
C GLU A 284 16.66 -15.81 8.53
N ASP A 285 17.90 -16.05 8.14
CA ASP A 285 19.06 -15.27 8.62
C ASP A 285 18.91 -13.78 8.29
N ALA A 286 18.54 -13.45 7.04
CA ALA A 286 18.34 -12.07 6.63
C ALA A 286 17.13 -11.39 7.33
N LYS A 287 16.09 -12.15 7.69
CA LYS A 287 14.94 -11.64 8.45
C LYS A 287 15.34 -11.32 9.89
N VAL A 288 16.10 -12.17 10.54
CA VAL A 288 16.59 -11.92 11.91
C VAL A 288 17.40 -10.63 11.94
N GLU A 289 18.41 -10.49 11.07
CA GLU A 289 19.21 -9.26 10.97
C GLU A 289 18.32 -8.02 10.73
N GLN A 290 17.36 -8.11 9.82
CA GLN A 290 16.47 -7.00 9.48
C GLN A 290 15.53 -6.66 10.65
N SER A 291 15.06 -7.63 11.40
CA SER A 291 14.23 -7.48 12.59
C SER A 291 14.99 -6.74 13.71
N GLU A 292 16.26 -7.14 13.94
CA GLU A 292 17.14 -6.47 14.90
C GLU A 292 17.35 -5.01 14.53
N MET A 293 17.59 -4.68 13.25
CA MET A 293 17.75 -3.31 12.78
C MET A 293 16.48 -2.48 12.99
N ILE A 294 15.29 -3.04 12.78
CA ILE A 294 14.02 -2.36 13.02
C ILE A 294 13.84 -2.11 14.53
N LEU A 295 14.10 -3.12 15.36
CA LEU A 295 13.97 -3.04 16.81
C LEU A 295 14.95 -2.01 17.41
N GLU A 296 16.20 -2.01 16.93
CA GLU A 296 17.22 -1.02 17.30
C GLU A 296 16.74 0.40 16.95
N GLN A 297 16.20 0.60 15.75
CA GLN A 297 15.68 1.91 15.33
C GLN A 297 14.47 2.36 16.18
N ILE A 298 13.56 1.44 16.52
CA ILE A 298 12.44 1.74 17.43
C ILE A 298 12.99 2.19 18.79
N THR A 299 13.95 1.44 19.33
CA THR A 299 14.56 1.70 20.63
C THR A 299 15.30 3.03 20.64
N ASP A 300 16.11 3.30 19.61
CA ASP A 300 16.84 4.57 19.47
C ASP A 300 15.89 5.77 19.39
N MET A 301 14.87 5.68 18.54
CA MET A 301 13.86 6.73 18.45
C MET A 301 13.14 6.95 19.80
N PHE A 302 12.72 5.87 20.44
CA PHE A 302 12.01 5.92 21.72
C PHE A 302 12.86 6.62 22.79
N LEU A 303 14.10 6.19 22.96
CA LEU A 303 14.97 6.69 24.03
C LEU A 303 15.62 8.04 23.70
N ASN A 304 16.21 8.18 22.52
CA ASN A 304 17.07 9.30 22.19
C ASN A 304 16.32 10.43 21.47
N THR A 305 15.46 10.10 20.49
CA THR A 305 14.74 11.12 19.73
C THR A 305 13.49 11.61 20.48
N LEU A 306 12.72 10.69 21.05
CA LEU A 306 11.43 10.98 21.70
C LEU A 306 11.54 11.10 23.23
N SER A 307 12.73 10.83 23.81
CA SER A 307 13.01 10.94 25.24
C SER A 307 12.00 10.19 26.12
N GLY A 308 11.60 8.99 25.70
CA GLY A 308 10.61 8.15 26.40
C GLY A 308 9.16 8.64 26.30
N ASN A 309 8.87 9.64 25.48
CA ASN A 309 7.57 10.28 25.42
C ASN A 309 6.61 9.57 24.44
N VAL A 310 6.44 8.26 24.61
CA VAL A 310 5.60 7.37 23.78
C VAL A 310 4.74 6.54 24.70
N ASP A 311 3.44 6.50 24.44
CA ASP A 311 2.49 5.64 25.16
C ASP A 311 2.37 4.25 24.52
N ASP A 312 2.37 4.19 23.19
CA ASP A 312 2.30 2.95 22.45
C ASP A 312 3.21 2.95 21.23
N VAL A 313 3.85 1.81 20.96
CA VAL A 313 4.47 1.47 19.69
C VAL A 313 3.47 0.63 18.90
N VAL A 314 3.09 1.07 17.70
CA VAL A 314 2.09 0.43 16.86
C VAL A 314 2.74 -0.08 15.58
N VAL A 315 2.84 -1.40 15.43
CA VAL A 315 3.45 -2.04 14.26
C VAL A 315 2.38 -2.53 13.30
N PHE A 316 2.50 -2.15 12.04
CA PHE A 316 1.58 -2.52 10.97
C PHE A 316 2.28 -2.48 9.59
N GLY A 317 1.50 -2.55 8.50
CA GLY A 317 2.01 -2.56 7.14
C GLY A 317 2.06 -3.95 6.54
N GLY A 318 2.28 -4.00 5.21
CA GLY A 318 2.25 -5.24 4.46
C GLY A 318 3.37 -6.24 4.80
N GLY A 319 4.46 -5.74 5.35
CA GLY A 319 5.62 -6.52 5.77
C GLY A 319 5.61 -6.94 7.22
N SER A 320 4.76 -6.35 8.06
CA SER A 320 4.80 -6.57 9.51
C SER A 320 4.61 -8.04 9.92
N ALA A 321 3.81 -8.79 9.17
CA ALA A 321 3.59 -10.22 9.45
C ALA A 321 4.85 -11.08 9.25
N ALA A 322 5.79 -10.65 8.42
CA ALA A 322 7.01 -11.40 8.15
C ALA A 322 8.02 -11.34 9.30
N PHE A 323 7.95 -10.26 10.11
CA PHE A 323 8.89 -10.01 11.20
C PHE A 323 8.29 -10.21 12.59
N LYS A 324 7.01 -10.60 12.69
CA LYS A 324 6.32 -10.71 13.98
C LYS A 324 7.00 -11.72 14.90
N ASP A 325 7.30 -12.90 14.38
CA ASP A 325 7.86 -13.99 15.18
C ASP A 325 9.30 -13.67 15.63
N ASP A 326 10.01 -12.84 14.87
CA ASP A 326 11.40 -12.49 15.13
C ASP A 326 11.57 -11.29 16.09
N MET A 327 10.54 -10.45 16.29
CA MET A 327 10.72 -9.20 17.05
C MET A 327 9.59 -8.83 18.02
N TYR A 328 8.43 -9.52 18.00
CA TYR A 328 7.29 -9.11 18.82
C TYR A 328 7.56 -9.22 20.32
N ASP A 329 8.16 -10.33 20.77
CA ASP A 329 8.38 -10.57 22.19
C ASP A 329 9.44 -9.62 22.74
N ASP A 330 10.53 -9.37 22.02
CA ASP A 330 11.58 -8.43 22.40
C ASP A 330 11.05 -6.99 22.42
N LEU A 331 10.27 -6.59 21.41
CA LEU A 331 9.62 -5.28 21.39
C LEU A 331 8.67 -5.10 22.58
N LYS A 332 7.89 -6.12 22.91
CA LYS A 332 6.96 -6.10 24.03
C LYS A 332 7.70 -6.03 25.38
N GLU A 333 8.80 -6.77 25.54
CA GLU A 333 9.64 -6.70 26.71
C GLU A 333 10.24 -5.29 26.87
N PHE A 334 10.80 -4.74 25.81
CA PHE A 334 11.33 -3.38 25.79
C PHE A 334 10.25 -2.36 26.19
N THR A 335 9.10 -2.35 25.51
CA THR A 335 8.04 -1.37 25.79
C THR A 335 7.52 -1.47 27.21
N ASN A 336 7.35 -2.69 27.75
CA ASN A 336 6.94 -2.91 29.14
C ASN A 336 7.97 -2.35 30.12
N SER A 337 9.28 -2.51 29.84
CA SER A 337 10.35 -2.02 30.72
C SER A 337 10.35 -0.49 30.86
N VAL A 338 9.82 0.23 29.87
CA VAL A 338 9.74 1.69 29.82
C VAL A 338 8.33 2.24 30.03
N ASN A 339 7.41 1.43 30.57
CA ASN A 339 6.00 1.76 30.83
C ASN A 339 5.22 2.19 29.55
N ALA A 340 5.62 1.74 28.41
CA ALA A 340 4.88 1.86 27.16
C ALA A 340 4.20 0.51 26.83
N ARG A 341 3.47 0.45 25.72
CA ARG A 341 2.78 -0.74 25.26
C ARG A 341 3.05 -1.00 23.78
N THR A 342 2.96 -2.26 23.38
CA THR A 342 3.06 -2.68 21.99
C THR A 342 1.69 -3.08 21.43
N LEU A 343 1.28 -2.46 20.33
CA LEU A 343 0.16 -2.92 19.51
C LEU A 343 0.72 -3.46 18.19
N TRP A 344 0.67 -4.79 18.02
CA TRP A 344 0.92 -5.40 16.73
C TRP A 344 -0.40 -5.60 16.02
N VAL A 345 -0.61 -4.89 14.92
CA VAL A 345 -1.88 -4.95 14.18
C VAL A 345 -2.05 -6.33 13.55
N PRO A 346 -3.23 -6.98 13.69
CA PRO A 346 -3.49 -8.29 13.10
C PRO A 346 -3.17 -8.35 11.61
N LYS A 347 -2.57 -9.45 11.15
CA LYS A 347 -2.05 -9.64 9.77
C LYS A 347 -3.10 -9.42 8.68
N GLU A 348 -4.37 -9.67 8.99
CA GLU A 348 -5.48 -9.48 8.06
C GLU A 348 -5.79 -8.00 7.82
N MET A 349 -5.48 -7.13 8.79
CA MET A 349 -5.77 -5.69 8.76
C MET A 349 -4.52 -4.86 8.47
N ALA A 350 -3.35 -5.32 8.92
CA ALA A 350 -2.10 -4.57 8.86
C ALA A 350 -1.76 -4.02 7.46
N PRO A 351 -1.87 -4.79 6.36
CA PRO A 351 -1.57 -4.28 5.01
C PRO A 351 -2.55 -3.23 4.50
N SER A 352 -3.75 -3.17 5.07
CA SER A 352 -4.83 -2.27 4.63
C SER A 352 -5.13 -1.16 5.62
N LEU A 353 -4.38 -1.05 6.72
CA LEU A 353 -4.70 -0.10 7.79
C LEU A 353 -4.78 1.35 7.28
N ASN A 354 -3.83 1.78 6.45
CA ASN A 354 -3.87 3.10 5.83
C ASN A 354 -5.07 3.27 4.89
N ALA A 355 -5.44 2.25 4.11
CA ALA A 355 -6.58 2.31 3.22
C ALA A 355 -7.91 2.38 3.98
N ILE A 356 -8.04 1.60 5.06
CA ILE A 356 -9.19 1.67 5.98
C ILE A 356 -9.30 3.08 6.60
N GLY A 357 -8.19 3.63 7.03
CA GLY A 357 -8.16 4.98 7.59
C GLY A 357 -8.50 6.08 6.59
N LEU A 358 -8.08 5.95 5.33
CA LEU A 358 -8.48 6.87 4.25
C LEU A 358 -9.98 6.80 3.98
N ASP A 359 -10.56 5.61 3.97
CA ASP A 359 -12.01 5.42 3.81
C ASP A 359 -12.78 6.11 4.94
N ILE A 360 -12.36 5.91 6.19
CA ILE A 360 -12.94 6.60 7.36
C ILE A 360 -12.80 8.13 7.24
N LEU A 361 -11.66 8.61 6.77
CA LEU A 361 -11.41 10.03 6.55
C LEU A 361 -12.30 10.59 5.44
N ASN A 362 -12.54 9.84 4.38
CA ASN A 362 -13.45 10.23 3.31
C ASN A 362 -14.85 10.46 3.85
N ASP A 363 -15.38 9.51 4.60
CA ASP A 363 -16.75 9.59 5.13
C ASP A 363 -16.92 10.66 6.21
N LYS A 364 -15.93 10.78 7.10
CA LYS A 364 -16.08 11.60 8.31
C LYS A 364 -15.49 13.00 8.21
N VAL A 365 -14.52 13.21 7.31
CA VAL A 365 -13.71 14.44 7.29
C VAL A 365 -13.64 15.08 5.91
N PHE A 366 -13.19 14.35 4.89
CA PHE A 366 -12.81 14.94 3.61
C PHE A 366 -14.00 15.27 2.73
N PHE A 367 -15.00 14.39 2.65
CA PHE A 367 -16.11 14.47 1.73
C PHE A 367 -17.47 14.56 2.44
N LYS A 368 -17.45 14.88 3.72
CA LYS A 368 -18.64 14.99 4.57
C LYS A 368 -19.64 15.98 3.99
N GLY A 369 -20.83 15.48 3.63
CA GLY A 369 -21.97 16.33 3.24
C GLY A 369 -22.42 16.23 1.79
N VAL A 370 -21.89 15.30 0.99
CA VAL A 370 -22.49 14.99 -0.32
C VAL A 370 -23.32 13.71 -0.21
N VAL A 371 -24.54 13.85 0.27
CA VAL A 371 -25.59 12.88 -0.08
C VAL A 371 -25.79 13.04 -1.58
N ALA A 372 -25.52 11.97 -2.34
CA ALA A 372 -25.82 11.93 -3.77
C ALA A 372 -27.26 12.41 -3.97
N GLY A 373 -27.42 13.58 -4.57
CA GLY A 373 -28.71 14.03 -5.02
C GLY A 373 -29.21 13.01 -6.02
N ASN A 374 -30.30 12.32 -5.68
CA ASN A 374 -31.06 11.54 -6.62
C ASN A 374 -31.38 12.44 -7.81
N GLY A 375 -30.70 12.20 -8.94
CA GLY A 375 -31.10 12.78 -10.20
C GLY A 375 -32.47 12.21 -10.56
N GLU A 376 -33.45 13.10 -10.66
CA GLU A 376 -34.69 12.86 -11.35
C GLU A 376 -34.48 12.64 -12.86
#